data_5c1f1bff27244fe95a60e392efc48462
#
_entry.id   5c1f1bff27244fe95a60e392efc48462
#
_cell.length_a   1.000
_cell.length_b   1.000
_cell.length_c   1.000
_cell.angle_alpha   90.00
_cell.angle_beta   90.00
_cell.angle_gamma   90.00
#
_symmetry.space_group_name_H-M   'P 1'
#
loop_
_entity.id
_entity.type
_entity.pdbx_description
1 polymer ?
#
loop_
_entity_poly.entity_id
_entity_poly.type
_entity_poly.pdbx_seq_one_letter_code
_entity_poly.pdbx_strand_id
1 'polypeptide(L)'
;MNGLEGRMLCYESKRQDKQEILFIYGQRSSLERWWGLIQLLHDYGTVTAPDMPGFGGMDSFYAIGKKPTLDNYADYLASFIKMKYKRRKIVIVGLSYGFVVVTRMLEKYPQLSKNVKMLVSIAGFADHEDFVFPSIRYKAYLYLTWLLSRRSFAWTFRHTALATAALRNFYVNTANGKTKFGGISDAGEFNRLLDFEINLWQMNDTRTYMFTTHELLEFTNCDQRIDLGVHHVAIKADNILDNSRVEQHMRVIFGDFNAYLVKLKGHAPTLIYDRKTASFLLPDGLKQTLRQLN
;
A
#
# COMPACT_ATOMS: atom_id res chain seq x y z
N MET A 1 -9.49 11.00 -13.69
CA MET A 1 -9.87 9.90 -14.59
C MET A 1 -11.35 9.58 -14.39
N ASN A 2 -12.15 9.62 -15.46
CA ASN A 2 -13.59 9.30 -15.41
C ASN A 2 -14.39 10.07 -14.34
N GLY A 3 -14.11 11.35 -14.13
CA GLY A 3 -14.76 12.19 -13.13
C GLY A 3 -14.19 12.10 -11.71
N LEU A 4 -13.13 11.33 -11.49
CA LEU A 4 -12.42 11.32 -10.20
C LEU A 4 -11.31 12.37 -10.19
N GLU A 5 -11.28 13.20 -9.17
CA GLU A 5 -10.20 14.14 -8.89
C GLU A 5 -9.19 13.52 -7.90
N GLY A 6 -7.91 13.75 -8.12
CA GLY A 6 -6.86 13.19 -7.28
C GLY A 6 -5.50 13.78 -7.59
N ARG A 7 -4.50 13.38 -6.80
CA ARG A 7 -3.14 13.86 -6.91
C ARG A 7 -2.22 12.78 -7.45
N MET A 8 -1.14 13.23 -8.05
CA MET A 8 -0.04 12.37 -8.48
C MET A 8 1.26 13.12 -8.23
N LEU A 9 2.21 12.47 -7.59
CA LEU A 9 3.58 12.94 -7.54
C LEU A 9 4.35 12.40 -8.75
N CYS A 10 5.08 13.26 -9.43
CA CYS A 10 6.09 12.86 -10.41
C CYS A 10 7.41 13.50 -10.03
N TYR A 11 8.37 12.67 -9.60
CA TYR A 11 9.71 13.13 -9.22
C TYR A 11 10.69 12.73 -10.32
N GLU A 12 10.96 13.68 -11.21
CA GLU A 12 11.73 13.45 -12.43
C GLU A 12 13.23 13.30 -12.17
N SER A 13 13.84 12.27 -12.72
CA SER A 13 15.29 12.08 -12.73
C SER A 13 15.93 12.96 -13.82
N LYS A 14 17.09 13.55 -13.50
CA LYS A 14 17.91 14.32 -14.45
C LYS A 14 18.81 13.45 -15.33
N ARG A 15 18.87 12.14 -15.10
CA ARG A 15 19.72 11.20 -15.87
C ARG A 15 19.10 10.94 -17.25
N GLN A 16 19.94 10.77 -18.27
CA GLN A 16 19.46 10.48 -19.64
C GLN A 16 18.84 9.08 -19.76
N ASP A 17 19.45 8.06 -19.13
CA ASP A 17 18.99 6.66 -19.14
C ASP A 17 18.16 6.34 -17.88
N LYS A 18 17.08 7.09 -17.71
CA LYS A 18 16.24 6.96 -16.51
C LYS A 18 15.23 5.82 -16.63
N GLN A 19 15.15 4.99 -15.58
CA GLN A 19 14.04 4.07 -15.43
C GLN A 19 12.77 4.84 -15.08
N GLU A 20 11.62 4.32 -15.52
CA GLU A 20 10.32 4.77 -15.05
C GLU A 20 9.88 3.86 -13.90
N ILE A 21 9.68 4.42 -12.74
CA ILE A 21 9.27 3.71 -11.52
C ILE A 21 7.86 4.15 -11.16
N LEU A 22 6.94 3.20 -11.09
CA LEU A 22 5.59 3.41 -10.60
C LEU A 22 5.50 2.88 -9.17
N PHE A 23 5.23 3.76 -8.21
CA PHE A 23 5.05 3.39 -6.81
C PHE A 23 3.58 3.45 -6.42
N ILE A 24 3.05 2.31 -5.92
CA ILE A 24 1.67 2.18 -5.43
C ILE A 24 1.72 1.82 -3.95
N TYR A 25 1.27 2.74 -3.10
CA TYR A 25 1.26 2.55 -1.65
C TYR A 25 0.04 1.74 -1.15
N GLY A 26 0.04 1.38 0.13
CA GLY A 26 -1.00 0.60 0.77
C GLY A 26 -2.25 1.38 1.16
N GLN A 27 -3.22 0.71 1.78
CA GLN A 27 -4.45 1.32 2.29
C GLN A 27 -4.19 2.40 3.33
N ARG A 28 -5.16 3.30 3.50
CA ARG A 28 -5.16 4.36 4.51
C ARG A 28 -3.80 5.08 4.58
N SER A 29 -3.38 5.56 3.45
CA SER A 29 -2.07 6.17 3.28
C SER A 29 -2.14 7.43 2.42
N SER A 30 -0.99 8.06 2.19
CA SER A 30 -0.84 9.23 1.32
C SER A 30 0.58 9.30 0.78
N LEU A 31 0.81 10.16 -0.21
CA LEU A 31 2.12 10.40 -0.80
C LEU A 31 3.13 10.88 0.26
N GLU A 32 2.69 11.75 1.16
CA GLU A 32 3.51 12.34 2.21
C GLU A 32 4.06 11.29 3.18
N ARG A 33 3.28 10.25 3.46
CA ARG A 33 3.71 9.15 4.32
C ARG A 33 4.96 8.45 3.80
N TRP A 34 5.08 8.36 2.48
CA TRP A 34 6.13 7.58 1.80
C TRP A 34 7.20 8.46 1.15
N TRP A 35 7.24 9.74 1.47
CA TRP A 35 8.14 10.70 0.84
C TRP A 35 9.61 10.24 0.87
N GLY A 36 10.10 9.74 2.01
CA GLY A 36 11.46 9.22 2.12
C GLY A 36 11.74 8.01 1.21
N LEU A 37 10.74 7.11 1.04
CA LEU A 37 10.87 5.98 0.11
C LEU A 37 10.87 6.46 -1.35
N ILE A 38 10.03 7.42 -1.69
CA ILE A 38 9.99 8.04 -3.03
C ILE A 38 11.34 8.70 -3.35
N GLN A 39 11.93 9.44 -2.39
CA GLN A 39 13.27 10.01 -2.53
C GLN A 39 14.35 8.94 -2.73
N LEU A 40 14.25 7.81 -2.06
CA LEU A 40 15.20 6.72 -2.18
C LEU A 40 15.06 6.00 -3.53
N LEU A 41 13.85 5.76 -4.00
CA LEU A 41 13.56 5.17 -5.31
C LEU A 41 14.03 6.08 -6.45
N HIS A 42 13.98 7.41 -6.25
CA HIS A 42 14.44 8.38 -7.24
C HIS A 42 15.95 8.26 -7.61
N ASP A 43 16.77 7.63 -6.77
CA ASP A 43 18.16 7.31 -7.12
C ASP A 43 18.26 6.35 -8.30
N TYR A 44 17.21 5.61 -8.57
CA TYR A 44 17.14 4.58 -9.61
C TYR A 44 16.36 5.04 -10.85
N GLY A 45 15.63 6.15 -10.78
CA GLY A 45 14.86 6.64 -11.92
C GLY A 45 13.84 7.71 -11.60
N THR A 46 13.00 8.04 -12.58
CA THR A 46 11.83 8.91 -12.39
C THR A 46 10.76 8.16 -11.63
N VAL A 47 10.34 8.68 -10.49
CA VAL A 47 9.28 8.07 -9.66
C VAL A 47 7.96 8.75 -9.91
N THR A 48 6.96 7.99 -10.30
CA THR A 48 5.56 8.42 -10.35
C THR A 48 4.77 7.66 -9.29
N ALA A 49 4.05 8.39 -8.47
CA ALA A 49 3.19 7.83 -7.44
C ALA A 49 1.81 8.52 -7.48
N PRO A 50 0.75 7.87 -7.99
CA PRO A 50 -0.60 8.39 -7.91
C PRO A 50 -1.22 8.09 -6.53
N ASP A 51 -2.08 8.98 -6.03
CA ASP A 51 -3.04 8.59 -5.01
C ASP A 51 -4.03 7.58 -5.59
N MET A 52 -4.54 6.69 -4.75
CA MET A 52 -5.55 5.71 -5.16
C MET A 52 -6.96 6.20 -4.76
N PRO A 53 -8.00 5.90 -5.55
CA PRO A 53 -9.36 6.34 -5.25
C PRO A 53 -9.80 6.04 -3.81
N GLY A 54 -10.18 7.10 -3.08
CA GLY A 54 -10.56 7.06 -1.66
C GLY A 54 -9.40 7.13 -0.66
N PHE A 55 -8.15 7.22 -1.16
CA PHE A 55 -6.95 7.36 -0.32
C PHE A 55 -6.14 8.59 -0.72
N GLY A 56 -5.34 9.11 0.23
CA GLY A 56 -4.46 10.24 0.00
C GLY A 56 -5.16 11.56 -0.33
N GLY A 57 -6.47 11.67 -0.09
CA GLY A 57 -7.29 12.82 -0.45
C GLY A 57 -7.88 12.75 -1.87
N MET A 58 -7.66 11.66 -2.60
CA MET A 58 -8.32 11.42 -3.89
C MET A 58 -9.79 11.04 -3.69
N ASP A 59 -10.65 11.45 -4.62
CA ASP A 59 -12.06 11.04 -4.64
C ASP A 59 -12.22 9.53 -4.58
N SER A 60 -13.20 9.09 -3.79
CA SER A 60 -13.57 7.67 -3.73
C SER A 60 -14.35 7.25 -5.00
N PHE A 61 -14.27 5.97 -5.37
CA PHE A 61 -15.12 5.40 -6.41
C PHE A 61 -16.63 5.63 -6.19
N TYR A 62 -17.04 5.85 -4.93
CA TYR A 62 -18.41 6.19 -4.63
C TYR A 62 -18.85 7.54 -5.22
N ALA A 63 -17.93 8.47 -5.48
CA ALA A 63 -18.25 9.75 -6.14
C ALA A 63 -18.77 9.57 -7.59
N ILE A 64 -18.38 8.46 -8.23
CA ILE A 64 -18.83 8.08 -9.58
C ILE A 64 -19.79 6.88 -9.58
N GLY A 65 -20.44 6.60 -8.46
CA GLY A 65 -21.42 5.53 -8.32
C GLY A 65 -20.87 4.09 -8.35
N LYS A 66 -19.53 3.91 -8.24
CA LYS A 66 -18.89 2.60 -8.21
C LYS A 66 -18.49 2.19 -6.80
N LYS A 67 -18.37 0.88 -6.56
CA LYS A 67 -17.79 0.34 -5.32
C LYS A 67 -16.27 0.28 -5.45
N PRO A 68 -15.50 0.47 -4.37
CA PRO A 68 -14.05 0.36 -4.38
C PRO A 68 -13.58 -1.10 -4.33
N THR A 69 -14.03 -1.91 -5.30
CA THR A 69 -13.62 -3.32 -5.42
C THR A 69 -12.19 -3.42 -5.93
N LEU A 70 -11.52 -4.52 -5.60
CA LEU A 70 -10.17 -4.82 -6.07
C LEU A 70 -10.11 -4.79 -7.61
N ASP A 71 -11.15 -5.27 -8.28
CA ASP A 71 -11.28 -5.19 -9.74
C ASP A 71 -11.35 -3.76 -10.28
N ASN A 72 -12.08 -2.86 -9.60
CA ASN A 72 -12.14 -1.46 -9.99
C ASN A 72 -10.80 -0.74 -9.77
N TYR A 73 -10.04 -1.11 -8.72
CA TYR A 73 -8.67 -0.63 -8.54
C TYR A 73 -7.73 -1.17 -9.62
N ALA A 74 -7.87 -2.44 -10.01
CA ALA A 74 -7.12 -3.03 -11.11
C ALA A 74 -7.39 -2.29 -12.44
N ASP A 75 -8.66 -1.98 -12.73
CA ASP A 75 -9.07 -1.20 -13.91
C ASP A 75 -8.50 0.23 -13.90
N TYR A 76 -8.54 0.88 -12.74
CA TYR A 76 -7.96 2.20 -12.54
C TYR A 76 -6.46 2.19 -12.82
N LEU A 77 -5.73 1.25 -12.23
CA LEU A 77 -4.29 1.15 -12.38
C LEU A 77 -3.89 0.78 -13.81
N ALA A 78 -4.59 -0.15 -14.45
CA ALA A 78 -4.37 -0.51 -15.85
C ALA A 78 -4.58 0.69 -16.79
N SER A 79 -5.63 1.47 -16.54
CA SER A 79 -5.90 2.69 -17.30
C SER A 79 -4.82 3.76 -17.06
N PHE A 80 -4.38 3.93 -15.82
CA PHE A 80 -3.28 4.83 -15.46
C PHE A 80 -1.99 4.47 -16.20
N ILE A 81 -1.59 3.19 -16.18
CA ILE A 81 -0.38 2.70 -16.86
C ILE A 81 -0.47 2.94 -18.37
N LYS A 82 -1.60 2.61 -18.99
CA LYS A 82 -1.81 2.81 -20.44
C LYS A 82 -1.70 4.28 -20.84
N MET A 83 -2.25 5.19 -20.04
CA MET A 83 -2.21 6.64 -20.32
C MET A 83 -0.82 7.25 -20.08
N LYS A 84 -0.22 6.97 -18.92
CA LYS A 84 1.03 7.60 -18.49
C LYS A 84 2.24 7.04 -19.23
N TYR A 85 2.31 5.73 -19.38
CA TYR A 85 3.51 5.05 -19.89
C TYR A 85 3.37 4.54 -21.32
N LYS A 86 2.16 4.40 -21.82
CA LYS A 86 1.88 3.84 -23.16
C LYS A 86 2.52 2.45 -23.31
N ARG A 87 3.60 2.32 -24.11
CA ARG A 87 4.35 1.09 -24.35
C ARG A 87 5.72 1.05 -23.65
N ARG A 88 6.04 2.07 -22.85
CA ARG A 88 7.33 2.12 -22.12
C ARG A 88 7.39 1.02 -21.06
N LYS A 89 8.57 0.46 -20.87
CA LYS A 89 8.81 -0.48 -19.79
C LYS A 89 8.98 0.27 -18.47
N ILE A 90 8.41 -0.26 -17.40
CA ILE A 90 8.40 0.36 -16.07
C ILE A 90 8.83 -0.64 -15.00
N VAL A 91 9.41 -0.13 -13.93
CA VAL A 91 9.54 -0.84 -12.66
C VAL A 91 8.28 -0.53 -11.84
N ILE A 92 7.62 -1.55 -11.33
CA ILE A 92 6.47 -1.35 -10.43
C ILE A 92 6.88 -1.72 -9.01
N VAL A 93 6.67 -0.81 -8.07
CA VAL A 93 6.87 -1.03 -6.65
C VAL A 93 5.51 -0.95 -5.97
N GLY A 94 4.98 -2.10 -5.54
CA GLY A 94 3.73 -2.19 -4.79
C GLY A 94 4.00 -2.40 -3.30
N LEU A 95 3.36 -1.62 -2.45
CA LEU A 95 3.49 -1.75 -1.00
C LEU A 95 2.17 -2.23 -0.41
N SER A 96 2.18 -3.37 0.34
CA SER A 96 1.01 -3.90 1.04
C SER A 96 -0.20 -4.01 0.09
N TYR A 97 -1.32 -3.39 0.38
CA TYR A 97 -2.50 -3.35 -0.50
C TYR A 97 -2.18 -2.87 -1.93
N GLY A 98 -1.24 -1.94 -2.08
CA GLY A 98 -0.80 -1.50 -3.41
C GLY A 98 -0.25 -2.64 -4.26
N PHE A 99 0.44 -3.60 -3.65
CA PHE A 99 0.91 -4.81 -4.32
C PHE A 99 -0.25 -5.75 -4.69
N VAL A 100 -1.23 -5.91 -3.81
CA VAL A 100 -2.46 -6.71 -4.11
C VAL A 100 -3.19 -6.16 -5.33
N VAL A 101 -3.33 -4.82 -5.42
CA VAL A 101 -3.93 -4.16 -6.60
C VAL A 101 -3.10 -4.40 -7.88
N VAL A 102 -1.77 -4.33 -7.77
CA VAL A 102 -0.87 -4.60 -8.91
C VAL A 102 -1.00 -6.04 -9.39
N THR A 103 -1.02 -7.00 -8.48
CA THR A 103 -1.18 -8.43 -8.80
C THR A 103 -2.52 -8.65 -9.50
N ARG A 104 -3.62 -8.16 -8.93
CA ARG A 104 -4.95 -8.26 -9.53
C ARG A 104 -5.04 -7.61 -10.90
N MET A 105 -4.35 -6.48 -11.10
CA MET A 105 -4.27 -5.84 -12.41
C MET A 105 -3.53 -6.72 -13.43
N LEU A 106 -2.42 -7.37 -13.05
CA LEU A 106 -1.65 -8.24 -13.94
C LEU A 106 -2.41 -9.53 -14.28
N GLU A 107 -3.20 -10.07 -13.34
CA GLU A 107 -4.11 -11.21 -13.63
C GLU A 107 -5.19 -10.80 -14.62
N LYS A 108 -5.87 -9.68 -14.39
CA LYS A 108 -6.97 -9.20 -15.23
C LYS A 108 -6.51 -8.70 -16.60
N TYR A 109 -5.29 -8.18 -16.68
CA TYR A 109 -4.68 -7.60 -17.90
C TYR A 109 -3.28 -8.19 -18.17
N PRO A 110 -3.16 -9.50 -18.47
CA PRO A 110 -1.87 -10.17 -18.59
C PRO A 110 -0.95 -9.56 -19.67
N GLN A 111 -1.51 -8.90 -20.69
CA GLN A 111 -0.73 -8.17 -21.69
C GLN A 111 0.11 -7.03 -21.11
N LEU A 112 -0.24 -6.47 -19.95
CA LEU A 112 0.53 -5.42 -19.27
C LEU A 112 1.83 -5.95 -18.66
N SER A 113 1.96 -7.26 -18.44
CA SER A 113 3.20 -7.88 -17.95
C SER A 113 4.38 -7.57 -18.88
N LYS A 114 4.14 -7.45 -20.19
CA LYS A 114 5.16 -7.09 -21.20
C LYS A 114 5.74 -5.68 -20.97
N ASN A 115 5.02 -4.82 -20.26
CA ASN A 115 5.47 -3.47 -19.91
C ASN A 115 6.20 -3.41 -18.57
N VAL A 116 6.17 -4.49 -17.77
CA VAL A 116 6.84 -4.55 -16.48
C VAL A 116 8.26 -5.08 -16.66
N LYS A 117 9.25 -4.24 -16.35
CA LYS A 117 10.69 -4.58 -16.39
C LYS A 117 11.10 -5.31 -15.11
N MET A 118 10.53 -4.90 -13.99
CA MET A 118 10.76 -5.47 -12.67
C MET A 118 9.55 -5.21 -11.79
N LEU A 119 9.15 -6.20 -11.00
CA LEU A 119 8.08 -6.11 -10.02
C LEU A 119 8.68 -6.23 -8.62
N VAL A 120 8.43 -5.22 -7.77
CA VAL A 120 8.85 -5.20 -6.38
C VAL A 120 7.64 -5.19 -5.47
N SER A 121 7.62 -6.10 -4.51
CA SER A 121 6.63 -6.20 -3.45
C SER A 121 7.26 -5.80 -2.13
N ILE A 122 6.74 -4.78 -1.44
CA ILE A 122 7.16 -4.41 -0.09
C ILE A 122 6.01 -4.74 0.86
N ALA A 123 6.22 -5.68 1.77
CA ALA A 123 5.17 -6.17 2.68
C ALA A 123 3.85 -6.50 1.96
N GLY A 124 3.94 -6.96 0.70
CA GLY A 124 2.79 -7.39 -0.08
C GLY A 124 2.34 -8.77 0.33
N PHE A 125 1.14 -9.14 -0.11
CA PHE A 125 0.53 -10.43 0.16
C PHE A 125 -0.41 -10.79 -1.01
N ALA A 126 -0.91 -12.01 -1.03
CA ALA A 126 -1.58 -12.54 -2.21
C ALA A 126 -2.93 -13.19 -1.91
N ASP A 127 -3.18 -13.53 -0.65
CA ASP A 127 -4.38 -14.25 -0.23
C ASP A 127 -4.84 -13.81 1.17
N HIS A 128 -6.12 -13.97 1.48
CA HIS A 128 -6.67 -13.70 2.81
C HIS A 128 -6.12 -14.64 3.89
N GLU A 129 -5.66 -15.83 3.51
CA GLU A 129 -5.01 -16.76 4.44
C GLU A 129 -3.62 -16.30 4.90
N ASP A 130 -3.04 -15.31 4.24
CA ASP A 130 -1.77 -14.70 4.64
C ASP A 130 -1.87 -13.96 5.99
N PHE A 131 -3.08 -13.61 6.44
CA PHE A 131 -3.27 -12.90 7.70
C PHE A 131 -3.15 -13.78 8.94
N VAL A 132 -2.42 -13.30 9.97
CA VAL A 132 -2.22 -13.98 11.26
C VAL A 132 -3.31 -13.61 12.29
N PHE A 133 -4.59 -13.67 11.92
CA PHE A 133 -5.65 -13.36 12.85
C PHE A 133 -6.22 -14.63 13.52
N PRO A 134 -6.37 -14.64 14.88
CA PRO A 134 -7.18 -15.67 15.54
C PRO A 134 -8.61 -15.69 14.98
N SER A 135 -9.20 -16.87 14.85
CA SER A 135 -10.52 -17.07 14.21
C SER A 135 -11.63 -16.14 14.75
N ILE A 136 -11.65 -15.90 16.07
CA ILE A 136 -12.65 -14.99 16.68
C ILE A 136 -12.40 -13.54 16.21
N ARG A 137 -11.14 -13.08 16.20
CA ARG A 137 -10.79 -11.74 15.75
C ARG A 137 -11.07 -11.56 14.26
N TYR A 138 -10.78 -12.58 13.45
CA TYR A 138 -11.06 -12.57 12.03
C TYR A 138 -12.58 -12.37 11.77
N LYS A 139 -13.43 -13.19 12.40
CA LYS A 139 -14.90 -13.06 12.27
C LYS A 139 -15.41 -11.70 12.74
N ALA A 140 -14.85 -11.18 13.84
CA ALA A 140 -15.21 -9.86 14.34
C ALA A 140 -14.81 -8.74 13.35
N TYR A 141 -13.63 -8.81 12.75
CA TYR A 141 -13.19 -7.86 11.73
C TYR A 141 -14.05 -7.96 10.46
N LEU A 142 -14.37 -9.17 10.01
CA LEU A 142 -15.22 -9.39 8.85
C LEU A 142 -16.59 -8.73 9.04
N TYR A 143 -17.25 -8.99 10.18
CA TYR A 143 -18.55 -8.37 10.49
C TYR A 143 -18.46 -6.85 10.65
N LEU A 144 -17.46 -6.36 11.39
CA LEU A 144 -17.31 -4.94 11.66
C LEU A 144 -17.01 -4.15 10.38
N THR A 145 -16.11 -4.64 9.53
CA THR A 145 -15.77 -3.98 8.27
C THR A 145 -16.93 -4.01 7.28
N TRP A 146 -17.68 -5.12 7.23
CA TRP A 146 -18.93 -5.19 6.48
C TRP A 146 -19.92 -4.12 6.93
N LEU A 147 -20.17 -4.00 8.24
CA LEU A 147 -21.08 -3.02 8.81
C LEU A 147 -20.63 -1.59 8.50
N LEU A 148 -19.36 -1.28 8.78
CA LEU A 148 -18.78 0.05 8.58
C LEU A 148 -18.55 0.41 7.10
N SER A 149 -18.68 -0.52 6.17
CA SER A 149 -18.71 -0.23 4.72
C SER A 149 -20.05 0.36 4.26
N ARG A 150 -21.10 0.33 5.09
CA ARG A 150 -22.41 0.93 4.80
C ARG A 150 -22.38 2.43 5.05
N ARG A 151 -22.99 3.22 4.14
CA ARG A 151 -22.90 4.69 4.13
C ARG A 151 -23.19 5.34 5.49
N SER A 152 -24.30 4.97 6.12
CA SER A 152 -24.73 5.56 7.40
C SER A 152 -23.76 5.21 8.54
N PHE A 153 -23.33 3.94 8.63
CA PHE A 153 -22.39 3.50 9.66
C PHE A 153 -20.99 4.08 9.46
N ALA A 154 -20.50 4.16 8.22
CA ALA A 154 -19.24 4.82 7.91
C ALA A 154 -19.27 6.30 8.30
N TRP A 155 -20.37 6.99 7.99
CA TRP A 155 -20.55 8.40 8.35
C TRP A 155 -20.54 8.59 9.88
N THR A 156 -21.35 7.80 10.61
CA THR A 156 -21.38 7.86 12.08
C THR A 156 -20.01 7.58 12.67
N PHE A 157 -19.34 6.51 12.23
CA PHE A 157 -18.02 6.12 12.73
C PHE A 157 -16.99 7.23 12.48
N ARG A 158 -17.02 7.87 11.30
CA ARG A 158 -16.13 8.99 10.97
C ARG A 158 -16.34 10.19 11.90
N HIS A 159 -17.59 10.54 12.22
CA HIS A 159 -17.90 11.74 13.00
C HIS A 159 -17.89 11.50 14.52
N THR A 160 -17.78 10.24 14.96
CA THR A 160 -17.67 9.86 16.37
C THR A 160 -16.28 9.32 16.70
N ALA A 161 -16.04 8.04 16.46
CA ALA A 161 -14.80 7.35 16.84
C ALA A 161 -13.56 7.87 16.09
N LEU A 162 -13.71 8.31 14.84
CA LEU A 162 -12.62 8.88 14.05
C LEU A 162 -12.57 10.42 14.11
N ALA A 163 -13.40 11.08 14.92
CA ALA A 163 -13.26 12.51 15.16
C ALA A 163 -11.88 12.82 15.76
N THR A 164 -11.29 13.96 15.39
CA THR A 164 -9.92 14.35 15.79
C THR A 164 -9.68 14.22 17.29
N ALA A 165 -10.63 14.72 18.12
CA ALA A 165 -10.51 14.64 19.57
C ALA A 165 -10.58 13.18 20.09
N ALA A 166 -11.44 12.35 19.52
CA ALA A 166 -11.57 10.94 19.88
C ALA A 166 -10.30 10.17 19.53
N LEU A 167 -9.76 10.36 18.31
CA LEU A 167 -8.51 9.75 17.88
C LEU A 167 -7.33 10.17 18.74
N ARG A 168 -7.21 11.47 19.05
CA ARG A 168 -6.15 11.97 19.93
C ARG A 168 -6.23 11.32 21.30
N ASN A 169 -7.41 11.29 21.92
CA ASN A 169 -7.63 10.62 23.20
C ASN A 169 -7.29 9.12 23.13
N PHE A 170 -7.72 8.43 22.06
CA PHE A 170 -7.39 7.02 21.85
C PHE A 170 -5.87 6.79 21.78
N TYR A 171 -5.15 7.51 20.93
CA TYR A 171 -3.70 7.31 20.78
C TYR A 171 -2.88 7.68 22.01
N VAL A 172 -3.29 8.69 22.78
CA VAL A 172 -2.59 9.11 23.99
C VAL A 172 -2.84 8.14 25.16
N ASN A 173 -4.08 7.63 25.31
CA ASN A 173 -4.49 6.96 26.53
C ASN A 173 -4.59 5.42 26.41
N THR A 174 -4.50 4.84 25.21
CA THR A 174 -4.59 3.39 25.05
C THR A 174 -3.25 2.68 24.93
N ALA A 175 -3.20 1.39 25.28
CA ALA A 175 -2.02 0.56 25.11
C ALA A 175 -1.60 0.49 23.62
N ASN A 176 -2.55 0.44 22.69
CA ASN A 176 -2.28 0.43 21.25
C ASN A 176 -1.59 1.71 20.78
N GLY A 177 -2.03 2.89 21.27
CA GLY A 177 -1.38 4.15 20.98
C GLY A 177 0.03 4.20 21.55
N LYS A 178 0.21 3.79 22.80
CA LYS A 178 1.53 3.70 23.45
C LYS A 178 2.47 2.74 22.71
N THR A 179 1.97 1.62 22.20
CA THR A 179 2.78 0.67 21.40
C THR A 179 3.18 1.29 20.07
N LYS A 180 2.24 1.97 19.40
CA LYS A 180 2.48 2.57 18.07
C LYS A 180 3.53 3.69 18.11
N PHE A 181 3.51 4.53 19.14
CA PHE A 181 4.42 5.65 19.31
C PHE A 181 5.50 5.39 20.38
N GLY A 182 5.58 4.15 20.89
CA GLY A 182 6.55 3.77 21.91
C GLY A 182 7.99 3.94 21.46
N GLY A 183 8.81 4.52 22.37
CA GLY A 183 10.21 4.84 22.11
C GLY A 183 10.45 6.27 21.60
N ILE A 184 9.42 7.07 21.38
CA ILE A 184 9.54 8.49 21.05
C ILE A 184 9.55 9.26 22.38
N SER A 185 10.71 9.79 22.75
CA SER A 185 10.90 10.57 23.99
C SER A 185 10.69 12.08 23.80
N ASP A 186 10.86 12.56 22.57
CA ASP A 186 10.64 13.97 22.24
C ASP A 186 9.16 14.27 22.07
N ALA A 187 8.62 15.20 22.87
CA ALA A 187 7.21 15.57 22.85
C ALA A 187 6.79 16.26 21.54
N GLY A 188 7.69 17.00 20.90
CA GLY A 188 7.43 17.66 19.62
C GLY A 188 7.31 16.65 18.49
N GLU A 189 8.21 15.66 18.44
CA GLU A 189 8.16 14.57 17.47
C GLU A 189 6.92 13.69 17.67
N PHE A 190 6.59 13.35 18.93
CA PHE A 190 5.38 12.62 19.26
C PHE A 190 4.13 13.34 18.74
N ASN A 191 3.97 14.62 19.02
CA ASN A 191 2.81 15.39 18.57
C ASN A 191 2.74 15.45 17.04
N ARG A 192 3.86 15.68 16.36
CA ARG A 192 3.93 15.71 14.90
C ARG A 192 3.49 14.38 14.27
N LEU A 193 3.95 13.24 14.79
CA LEU A 193 3.56 11.93 14.30
C LEU A 193 2.10 11.58 14.63
N LEU A 194 1.63 12.01 15.80
CA LEU A 194 0.23 11.87 16.21
C LEU A 194 -0.70 12.68 15.29
N ASP A 195 -0.36 13.93 15.02
CA ASP A 195 -1.14 14.79 14.13
C ASP A 195 -1.14 14.24 12.71
N PHE A 196 -0.01 13.73 12.23
CA PHE A 196 0.07 13.07 10.94
C PHE A 196 -0.84 11.85 10.86
N GLU A 197 -0.84 10.99 11.89
CA GLU A 197 -1.70 9.79 11.94
C GLU A 197 -3.19 10.16 11.98
N ILE A 198 -3.55 11.20 12.73
CA ILE A 198 -4.93 11.72 12.76
C ILE A 198 -5.32 12.25 11.38
N ASN A 199 -4.43 13.01 10.74
CA ASN A 199 -4.66 13.52 9.39
C ASN A 199 -4.83 12.41 8.36
N LEU A 200 -4.10 11.28 8.47
CA LEU A 200 -4.34 10.11 7.62
C LEU A 200 -5.75 9.55 7.77
N TRP A 201 -6.32 9.54 8.97
CA TRP A 201 -7.72 9.16 9.15
C TRP A 201 -8.69 10.16 8.54
N GLN A 202 -8.36 11.45 8.56
CA GLN A 202 -9.23 12.51 8.05
C GLN A 202 -9.20 12.62 6.51
N MET A 203 -8.06 12.41 5.88
CA MET A 203 -7.94 12.53 4.42
C MET A 203 -8.37 11.30 3.65
N ASN A 204 -8.44 10.15 4.29
CA ASN A 204 -8.85 8.92 3.65
C ASN A 204 -10.36 8.67 3.83
N ASP A 205 -11.02 8.22 2.78
CA ASP A 205 -12.46 7.90 2.83
C ASP A 205 -12.71 6.66 3.70
N THR A 206 -13.40 6.86 4.81
CA THR A 206 -13.68 5.81 5.80
C THR A 206 -14.44 4.65 5.20
N ARG A 207 -15.45 4.93 4.37
CA ARG A 207 -16.27 3.92 3.75
C ARG A 207 -15.46 3.05 2.80
N THR A 208 -14.61 3.67 1.98
CA THR A 208 -13.67 2.98 1.09
C THR A 208 -12.72 2.11 1.88
N TYR A 209 -12.11 2.64 2.94
CA TYR A 209 -11.18 1.87 3.77
C TYR A 209 -11.85 0.64 4.39
N MET A 210 -13.06 0.77 4.93
CA MET A 210 -13.78 -0.36 5.52
C MET A 210 -14.20 -1.38 4.47
N PHE A 211 -14.65 -0.93 3.30
CA PHE A 211 -15.01 -1.82 2.20
C PHE A 211 -13.81 -2.61 1.68
N THR A 212 -12.71 -1.94 1.38
CA THR A 212 -11.50 -2.61 0.88
C THR A 212 -10.86 -3.52 1.93
N THR A 213 -10.95 -3.17 3.23
CA THR A 213 -10.51 -4.07 4.31
C THR A 213 -11.39 -5.31 4.40
N HIS A 214 -12.71 -5.17 4.26
CA HIS A 214 -13.61 -6.31 4.20
C HIS A 214 -13.28 -7.24 3.04
N GLU A 215 -13.09 -6.67 1.83
CA GLU A 215 -12.72 -7.43 0.64
C GLU A 215 -11.40 -8.17 0.82
N LEU A 216 -10.39 -7.54 1.46
CA LEU A 216 -9.10 -8.18 1.76
C LEU A 216 -9.19 -9.37 2.72
N LEU A 217 -10.23 -9.45 3.54
CA LEU A 217 -10.44 -10.60 4.40
C LEU A 217 -11.04 -11.82 3.67
N GLU A 218 -11.42 -11.69 2.40
CA GLU A 218 -12.06 -12.76 1.61
C GLU A 218 -11.44 -12.93 0.21
N PHE A 219 -10.42 -12.10 -0.14
CA PHE A 219 -9.85 -12.14 -1.49
C PHE A 219 -8.84 -13.27 -1.70
N THR A 220 -8.65 -13.61 -2.95
CA THR A 220 -7.50 -14.39 -3.44
C THR A 220 -6.99 -13.80 -4.76
N ASN A 221 -5.67 -13.82 -4.96
CA ASN A 221 -4.99 -13.54 -6.22
C ASN A 221 -4.18 -14.78 -6.67
N CYS A 222 -4.56 -15.98 -6.21
CA CYS A 222 -3.88 -17.23 -6.55
C CYS A 222 -4.52 -17.98 -7.70
N ASP A 223 -5.47 -17.36 -8.39
CA ASP A 223 -6.26 -18.01 -9.46
C ASP A 223 -5.47 -18.17 -10.76
N GLN A 224 -4.50 -17.30 -11.02
CA GLN A 224 -3.76 -17.30 -12.29
C GLN A 224 -2.26 -17.09 -12.05
N ARG A 225 -1.47 -17.76 -12.89
CA ARG A 225 -0.03 -17.54 -12.91
C ARG A 225 0.33 -16.31 -13.74
N ILE A 226 1.21 -15.48 -13.20
CA ILE A 226 1.76 -14.29 -13.84
C ILE A 226 3.17 -14.62 -14.32
N ASP A 227 3.42 -14.48 -15.64
CA ASP A 227 4.73 -14.72 -16.24
C ASP A 227 5.67 -13.53 -15.99
N LEU A 228 5.99 -13.31 -14.72
CA LEU A 228 6.95 -12.32 -14.22
C LEU A 228 7.64 -12.85 -12.98
N GLY A 229 8.89 -12.39 -12.77
CA GLY A 229 9.56 -12.53 -11.48
C GLY A 229 9.14 -11.42 -10.52
N VAL A 230 9.10 -11.74 -9.21
CA VAL A 230 8.82 -10.79 -8.14
C VAL A 230 9.99 -10.72 -7.16
N HIS A 231 10.36 -9.49 -6.78
CA HIS A 231 11.28 -9.20 -5.69
C HIS A 231 10.49 -8.79 -4.46
N HIS A 232 10.36 -9.71 -3.49
CA HIS A 232 9.54 -9.51 -2.30
C HIS A 232 10.38 -9.11 -1.08
N VAL A 233 10.04 -8.00 -0.48
CA VAL A 233 10.63 -7.51 0.77
C VAL A 233 9.68 -7.84 1.92
N ALA A 234 10.00 -8.90 2.66
CA ALA A 234 9.27 -9.34 3.84
C ALA A 234 9.75 -8.62 5.10
N ILE A 235 8.84 -8.39 6.04
CA ILE A 235 9.15 -7.79 7.35
C ILE A 235 9.28 -8.90 8.39
N LYS A 236 10.46 -9.03 9.02
CA LYS A 236 10.77 -10.13 9.96
C LYS A 236 9.79 -10.24 11.14
N ALA A 237 9.35 -9.10 11.67
CA ALA A 237 8.43 -9.02 12.80
C ALA A 237 7.06 -8.47 12.36
N ASP A 238 6.57 -8.93 11.22
CA ASP A 238 5.23 -8.57 10.76
C ASP A 238 4.19 -9.15 11.73
N ASN A 239 3.30 -8.31 12.21
CA ASN A 239 2.25 -8.68 13.17
C ASN A 239 0.88 -8.85 12.49
N ILE A 240 0.84 -8.76 11.18
CA ILE A 240 -0.37 -8.85 10.35
C ILE A 240 -0.29 -10.05 9.41
N LEU A 241 0.90 -10.31 8.82
CA LEU A 241 1.11 -11.31 7.79
C LEU A 241 2.01 -12.46 8.27
N ASP A 242 1.70 -13.67 7.82
CA ASP A 242 2.55 -14.86 7.92
C ASP A 242 3.47 -14.93 6.69
N ASN A 243 4.74 -14.57 6.87
CA ASN A 243 5.72 -14.56 5.78
C ASN A 243 5.86 -15.91 5.05
N SER A 244 5.64 -17.03 5.78
CA SER A 244 5.74 -18.35 5.18
C SER A 244 4.59 -18.65 4.22
N ARG A 245 3.37 -18.27 4.61
CA ARG A 245 2.18 -18.38 3.74
C ARG A 245 2.28 -17.43 2.55
N VAL A 246 2.68 -16.17 2.80
CA VAL A 246 2.92 -15.19 1.74
C VAL A 246 3.89 -15.75 0.70
N GLU A 247 5.01 -16.33 1.13
CA GLU A 247 5.97 -16.94 0.20
C GLU A 247 5.35 -18.09 -0.58
N GLN A 248 4.58 -18.98 0.07
CA GLN A 248 3.91 -20.10 -0.60
C GLN A 248 2.96 -19.61 -1.70
N HIS A 249 2.09 -18.65 -1.38
CA HIS A 249 1.15 -18.07 -2.36
C HIS A 249 1.87 -17.31 -3.48
N MET A 250 2.90 -16.52 -3.15
CA MET A 250 3.69 -15.81 -4.15
C MET A 250 4.39 -16.75 -5.14
N ARG A 251 4.87 -17.92 -4.69
CA ARG A 251 5.48 -18.94 -5.57
C ARG A 251 4.47 -19.64 -6.48
N VAL A 252 3.20 -19.67 -6.11
CA VAL A 252 2.12 -20.16 -6.99
C VAL A 252 1.87 -19.15 -8.11
N ILE A 253 1.82 -17.86 -7.78
CA ILE A 253 1.45 -16.80 -8.72
C ILE A 253 2.58 -16.44 -9.68
N PHE A 254 3.82 -16.29 -9.18
CA PHE A 254 4.94 -15.76 -9.95
C PHE A 254 5.90 -16.87 -10.41
N GLY A 255 6.43 -16.72 -11.63
CA GLY A 255 7.37 -17.67 -12.21
C GLY A 255 8.72 -17.72 -11.51
N ASP A 256 9.17 -16.58 -10.98
CA ASP A 256 10.41 -16.42 -10.21
C ASP A 256 10.14 -15.58 -8.96
N PHE A 257 10.69 -16.01 -7.81
CA PHE A 257 10.45 -15.39 -6.51
C PHE A 257 11.77 -15.17 -5.78
N ASN A 258 12.09 -13.90 -5.56
CA ASN A 258 13.28 -13.43 -4.85
C ASN A 258 12.88 -12.75 -3.54
N ALA A 259 13.21 -13.35 -2.39
CA ALA A 259 12.86 -12.84 -1.07
C ALA A 259 14.00 -12.07 -0.41
N TYR A 260 13.65 -10.97 0.24
CA TYR A 260 14.51 -10.16 1.10
C TYR A 260 13.84 -9.97 2.44
N LEU A 261 14.59 -10.10 3.53
CA LEU A 261 14.05 -9.95 4.87
C LEU A 261 14.59 -8.69 5.53
N VAL A 262 13.69 -7.82 5.99
CA VAL A 262 14.04 -6.57 6.67
C VAL A 262 13.57 -6.56 8.12
N LYS A 263 14.34 -5.88 8.99
CA LYS A 263 14.00 -5.72 10.41
C LYS A 263 13.19 -4.44 10.59
N LEU A 264 11.89 -4.59 10.77
CA LEU A 264 10.98 -3.50 11.10
C LEU A 264 10.08 -3.91 12.26
N LYS A 265 9.67 -2.97 13.11
CA LYS A 265 8.67 -3.21 14.15
C LYS A 265 7.27 -3.04 13.56
N GLY A 266 6.57 -4.17 13.33
CA GLY A 266 5.23 -4.20 12.76
C GLY A 266 5.18 -4.01 11.23
N HIS A 267 3.98 -4.12 10.65
CA HIS A 267 3.73 -4.18 9.21
C HIS A 267 4.13 -2.93 8.42
N ALA A 268 3.92 -1.74 8.99
CA ALA A 268 4.28 -0.48 8.34
C ALA A 268 4.58 0.61 9.37
N PRO A 269 5.60 1.45 9.12
CA PRO A 269 5.90 2.61 9.98
C PRO A 269 4.81 3.69 9.85
N THR A 270 4.71 4.54 10.86
CA THR A 270 3.73 5.65 10.86
C THR A 270 4.03 6.66 9.77
N LEU A 271 5.31 7.01 9.60
CA LEU A 271 5.77 8.01 8.64
C LEU A 271 7.20 7.69 8.22
N ILE A 272 7.47 7.76 6.93
CA ILE A 272 8.81 7.68 6.34
C ILE A 272 9.09 9.01 5.63
N TYR A 273 9.60 9.97 6.37
CA TYR A 273 9.78 11.33 5.90
C TYR A 273 11.13 11.61 5.23
N ASP A 274 12.14 10.76 5.44
CA ASP A 274 13.47 10.92 4.88
C ASP A 274 14.07 9.61 4.34
N ARG A 275 15.16 9.76 3.58
CA ARG A 275 15.86 8.63 2.95
C ARG A 275 16.50 7.68 3.97
N LYS A 276 16.95 8.18 5.12
CA LYS A 276 17.57 7.37 6.16
C LYS A 276 16.55 6.42 6.78
N THR A 277 15.37 6.94 7.11
CA THR A 277 14.26 6.13 7.63
C THR A 277 13.69 5.18 6.58
N ALA A 278 13.81 5.49 5.28
CA ALA A 278 13.39 4.61 4.18
C ALA A 278 14.40 3.51 3.86
N SER A 279 15.67 3.68 4.22
CA SER A 279 16.78 2.86 3.72
C SER A 279 16.65 1.37 4.00
N PHE A 280 15.98 0.99 5.10
CA PHE A 280 15.75 -0.40 5.47
C PHE A 280 14.67 -1.09 4.58
N LEU A 281 13.80 -0.33 3.91
CA LEU A 281 12.79 -0.90 3.00
C LEU A 281 13.37 -1.34 1.66
N LEU A 282 14.58 -0.91 1.31
CA LEU A 282 15.30 -1.36 0.13
C LEU A 282 16.59 -2.07 0.55
N PRO A 283 16.58 -3.39 0.76
CA PRO A 283 17.77 -4.19 1.06
C PRO A 283 18.85 -4.06 0.00
N ASP A 284 20.11 -4.25 0.37
CA ASP A 284 21.25 -4.02 -0.53
C ASP A 284 21.21 -4.90 -1.78
N GLY A 285 20.76 -6.16 -1.66
CA GLY A 285 20.55 -7.02 -2.82
C GLY A 285 19.54 -6.45 -3.80
N LEU A 286 18.42 -5.91 -3.30
CA LEU A 286 17.41 -5.26 -4.13
C LEU A 286 17.95 -3.96 -4.77
N LYS A 287 18.71 -3.15 -4.01
CA LYS A 287 19.37 -1.95 -4.54
C LYS A 287 20.34 -2.29 -5.68
N GLN A 288 21.10 -3.39 -5.54
CA GLN A 288 21.99 -3.88 -6.57
C GLN A 288 21.22 -4.26 -7.84
N THR A 289 20.13 -5.02 -7.71
CA THR A 289 19.29 -5.39 -8.85
C THR A 289 18.70 -4.15 -9.54
N LEU A 290 18.20 -3.16 -8.78
CA LEU A 290 17.70 -1.91 -9.36
C LEU A 290 18.77 -1.11 -10.13
N ARG A 291 20.04 -1.14 -9.67
CA ARG A 291 21.16 -0.49 -10.39
C ARG A 291 21.50 -1.19 -11.70
N GLN A 292 21.37 -2.51 -11.77
CA GLN A 292 21.66 -3.29 -12.98
C GLN A 292 20.61 -3.10 -14.09
N LEU A 293 19.47 -2.49 -13.77
CA LEU A 293 18.45 -2.16 -14.75
C LEU A 293 18.75 -0.85 -15.52
N ASN A 294 19.69 -0.04 -15.04
CA ASN A 294 20.08 1.24 -15.66
C ASN A 294 21.11 1.04 -16.77
#